data_ad3a556a8f991563ae045427a5f6754e
#
_entry.id   ad3a556a8f991563ae045427a5f6754e
#
_cell.length_a   1.000
_cell.length_b   1.000
_cell.length_c   1.000
_cell.angle_alpha   90.00
_cell.angle_beta   90.00
_cell.angle_gamma   90.00
#
_symmetry.space_group_name_H-M   'P 1'
#
loop_
_entity.id
_entity.type
_entity.pdbx_description
1 polymer ?
#
loop_
_entity_poly.entity_id
_entity_poly.type
_entity_poly.pdbx_seq_one_letter_code
_entity_poly.pdbx_strand_id
1 'polypeptide(L)'
;MKDVNGEESRIYRKRTDVAIRMLHEDEKDLLKDFLYEAIYIPEGVEPPPKDIIFQPELRLYYENFGTDPADNCIVAEDQGRVIGAVWTRIMNDYGHVDDETPSFAISLYKEYRGKGIGTKLMKEMLALLKEQGYGTASLAVQKANYAVKMYKNVGFKTVDENAEEYIMVCEL
;
A
#
# COMPACT_ATOMS: atom_id res chain seq x y z
N MET A 1 -0.37 -18.12 51.82
CA MET A 1 -1.10 -18.23 50.56
C MET A 1 -0.63 -17.14 49.65
N LYS A 2 0.20 -17.46 48.66
CA LYS A 2 0.80 -16.48 47.76
C LYS A 2 -0.09 -16.36 46.53
N ASP A 3 -0.46 -15.14 46.20
CA ASP A 3 -1.25 -14.78 45.05
C ASP A 3 -0.48 -15.09 43.77
N VAL A 4 -0.99 -16.02 42.98
CA VAL A 4 -0.44 -16.47 41.71
C VAL A 4 -1.09 -15.73 40.53
N ASN A 5 -1.61 -14.53 40.73
CA ASN A 5 -2.39 -13.79 39.70
C ASN A 5 -1.71 -12.55 39.12
N GLY A 6 -0.39 -12.47 39.21
CA GLY A 6 0.34 -11.27 38.72
C GLY A 6 1.00 -11.35 37.37
N GLU A 7 1.17 -12.51 36.76
CA GLU A 7 2.03 -12.66 35.58
C GLU A 7 1.34 -13.07 34.27
N GLU A 8 0.10 -13.53 34.28
CA GLU A 8 -0.57 -13.97 33.05
C GLU A 8 -1.25 -12.86 32.26
N SER A 9 -1.41 -11.66 32.82
CA SER A 9 -2.07 -10.57 32.11
C SER A 9 -1.15 -9.78 31.16
N ARG A 10 0.15 -10.08 31.12
CA ARG A 10 1.12 -9.42 30.23
C ARG A 10 1.34 -10.10 28.89
N ILE A 11 0.86 -11.31 28.69
CA ILE A 11 1.11 -12.11 27.49
C ILE A 11 0.01 -11.94 26.44
N TYR A 12 -1.15 -11.43 26.80
CA TYR A 12 -2.21 -11.05 25.88
C TYR A 12 -2.31 -9.54 25.69
N ARG A 13 -1.19 -8.87 25.37
CA ARG A 13 -1.35 -7.64 24.61
C ARG A 13 -1.88 -8.05 23.25
N LYS A 14 -3.18 -7.88 23.09
CA LYS A 14 -3.88 -7.98 21.82
C LYS A 14 -3.01 -7.38 20.72
N ARG A 15 -2.84 -8.15 19.64
CA ARG A 15 -2.38 -7.69 18.35
C ARG A 15 -2.82 -6.23 18.16
N THR A 16 -1.83 -5.37 18.18
CA THR A 16 -1.78 -4.03 17.66
C THR A 16 -3.12 -3.44 17.24
N ASP A 17 -3.62 -2.53 18.01
CA ASP A 17 -4.65 -1.58 17.57
C ASP A 17 -3.99 -0.64 16.55
N VAL A 18 -3.75 -1.14 15.33
CA VAL A 18 -3.26 -0.34 14.22
C VAL A 18 -4.39 0.57 13.77
N ALA A 19 -4.20 1.87 13.90
CA ALA A 19 -5.15 2.86 13.44
C ALA A 19 -5.00 3.06 11.93
N ILE A 20 -6.13 3.19 11.25
CA ILE A 20 -6.19 3.53 9.83
C ILE A 20 -6.71 4.95 9.70
N ARG A 21 -5.97 5.81 9.02
CA ARG A 21 -6.33 7.21 8.83
C ARG A 21 -5.78 7.79 7.54
N MET A 22 -6.25 8.96 7.16
CA MET A 22 -5.68 9.71 6.03
C MET A 22 -4.28 10.20 6.37
N LEU A 23 -3.42 10.30 5.37
CA LEU A 23 -2.12 10.95 5.47
C LEU A 23 -2.31 12.44 5.80
N HIS A 24 -1.55 12.97 6.77
CA HIS A 24 -1.53 14.39 7.06
C HIS A 24 -0.67 15.16 6.05
N GLU A 25 -0.97 16.43 5.86
CA GLU A 25 -0.26 17.30 4.91
C GLU A 25 1.24 17.38 5.17
N ASP A 26 1.64 17.40 6.44
CA ASP A 26 3.04 17.44 6.87
C ASP A 26 3.77 16.10 6.83
N GLU A 27 3.07 15.03 6.44
CA GLU A 27 3.63 13.66 6.36
C GLU A 27 3.95 13.21 4.93
N LYS A 28 3.78 14.06 3.92
CA LYS A 28 3.94 13.68 2.50
C LYS A 28 5.32 13.09 2.16
N ASP A 29 6.35 13.47 2.87
CA ASP A 29 7.70 12.91 2.67
C ASP A 29 7.78 11.41 2.99
N LEU A 30 6.84 10.88 3.79
CA LEU A 30 6.74 9.44 4.06
C LEU A 30 6.46 8.61 2.79
N LEU A 31 5.85 9.20 1.77
CA LEU A 31 5.61 8.51 0.51
C LEU A 31 6.89 8.01 -0.17
N LYS A 32 7.99 8.73 0.00
CA LYS A 32 9.31 8.29 -0.49
C LYS A 32 9.77 7.01 0.18
N ASP A 33 9.61 6.91 1.51
CA ASP A 33 9.98 5.73 2.28
C ASP A 33 9.10 4.55 1.89
N PHE A 34 7.79 4.75 1.80
CA PHE A 34 6.86 3.68 1.42
C PHE A 34 6.96 3.30 -0.05
N LEU A 35 7.33 4.21 -0.94
CA LEU A 35 7.66 3.86 -2.31
C LEU A 35 8.86 2.91 -2.38
N TYR A 36 9.90 3.20 -1.63
CA TYR A 36 11.05 2.30 -1.55
C TYR A 36 10.65 0.91 -1.02
N GLU A 37 9.84 0.87 0.04
CA GLU A 37 9.32 -0.39 0.60
C GLU A 37 8.40 -1.15 -0.37
N ALA A 38 7.78 -0.45 -1.32
CA ALA A 38 6.90 -1.05 -2.34
C ALA A 38 7.67 -1.77 -3.46
N ILE A 39 8.96 -1.53 -3.60
CA ILE A 39 9.78 -2.18 -4.63
C ILE A 39 9.89 -3.66 -4.30
N TYR A 40 9.43 -4.50 -5.24
CA TYR A 40 9.56 -5.94 -5.09
C TYR A 40 11.01 -6.38 -5.26
N ILE A 41 11.53 -7.08 -4.26
CA ILE A 41 12.88 -7.64 -4.27
C ILE A 41 12.76 -9.17 -4.34
N PRO A 42 13.18 -9.81 -5.44
CA PRO A 42 13.21 -11.27 -5.52
C PRO A 42 14.10 -11.87 -4.43
N GLU A 43 13.77 -13.09 -4.01
CA GLU A 43 14.58 -13.82 -3.04
C GLU A 43 16.02 -13.96 -3.51
N GLY A 44 16.98 -13.69 -2.62
CA GLY A 44 18.42 -13.76 -2.91
C GLY A 44 18.99 -12.57 -3.68
N VAL A 45 18.18 -11.58 -4.01
CA VAL A 45 18.60 -10.33 -4.67
C VAL A 45 18.82 -9.25 -3.63
N GLU A 46 19.91 -8.50 -3.75
CA GLU A 46 20.15 -7.35 -2.89
C GLU A 46 19.17 -6.22 -3.20
N PRO A 47 18.67 -5.51 -2.17
CA PRO A 47 17.84 -4.33 -2.38
C PRO A 47 18.61 -3.26 -3.16
N PRO A 48 17.93 -2.51 -4.06
CA PRO A 48 18.55 -1.39 -4.74
C PRO A 48 18.93 -0.28 -3.76
N PRO A 49 19.85 0.62 -4.12
CA PRO A 49 20.14 1.80 -3.33
C PRO A 49 18.87 2.64 -3.09
N LYS A 50 18.78 3.31 -1.96
CA LYS A 50 17.60 4.13 -1.60
C LYS A 50 17.35 5.29 -2.56
N ASP A 51 18.37 5.77 -3.24
CA ASP A 51 18.26 6.84 -4.23
C ASP A 51 17.59 6.43 -5.55
N ILE A 52 17.26 5.13 -5.72
CA ILE A 52 16.49 4.66 -6.87
C ILE A 52 15.15 5.40 -7.02
N ILE A 53 14.56 5.84 -5.91
CA ILE A 53 13.29 6.58 -5.92
C ILE A 53 13.36 7.93 -6.62
N PHE A 54 14.55 8.46 -6.88
CA PHE A 54 14.75 9.69 -7.65
C PHE A 54 14.77 9.49 -9.16
N GLN A 55 14.68 8.25 -9.63
CA GLN A 55 14.51 7.96 -11.06
C GLN A 55 13.19 8.55 -11.57
N PRO A 56 13.12 9.08 -12.80
CA PRO A 56 11.92 9.74 -13.31
C PRO A 56 10.65 8.90 -13.22
N GLU A 57 10.73 7.61 -13.52
CA GLU A 57 9.59 6.67 -13.46
C GLU A 57 9.06 6.41 -12.04
N LEU A 58 9.90 6.59 -11.03
CA LEU A 58 9.51 6.42 -9.63
C LEU A 58 9.05 7.73 -8.98
N ARG A 59 9.54 8.86 -9.46
CA ARG A 59 9.11 10.19 -8.99
C ARG A 59 7.63 10.44 -9.22
N LEU A 60 7.04 9.83 -10.23
CA LEU A 60 5.60 9.92 -10.52
C LEU A 60 4.73 9.56 -9.31
N TYR A 61 5.20 8.68 -8.45
CA TYR A 61 4.42 8.18 -7.33
C TYR A 61 4.29 9.17 -6.17
N TYR A 62 5.18 10.13 -6.03
CA TYR A 62 5.17 11.05 -4.89
C TYR A 62 5.31 12.53 -5.22
N GLU A 63 5.83 12.87 -6.41
CA GLU A 63 6.11 14.25 -6.77
C GLU A 63 4.82 15.07 -6.86
N ASN A 64 4.80 16.23 -6.20
CA ASN A 64 3.63 17.11 -6.16
C ASN A 64 2.35 16.42 -5.68
N PHE A 65 2.46 15.48 -4.76
CA PHE A 65 1.31 14.74 -4.24
C PHE A 65 0.30 15.68 -3.56
N GLY A 66 -1.00 15.47 -3.87
CA GLY A 66 -2.08 16.29 -3.35
C GLY A 66 -2.56 17.37 -4.32
N THR A 67 -2.02 17.43 -5.53
CA THR A 67 -2.40 18.43 -6.55
C THR A 67 -3.54 17.98 -7.46
N ASP A 68 -3.85 16.69 -7.49
CA ASP A 68 -4.93 16.11 -8.27
C ASP A 68 -5.99 15.51 -7.33
N PRO A 69 -7.31 15.61 -7.67
CA PRO A 69 -8.37 15.00 -6.85
C PRO A 69 -8.24 13.48 -6.64
N ALA A 70 -7.54 12.78 -7.55
CA ALA A 70 -7.28 11.35 -7.44
C ALA A 70 -6.09 11.02 -6.50
N ASP A 71 -5.39 12.02 -6.01
CA ASP A 71 -4.29 11.86 -5.06
C ASP A 71 -4.85 11.60 -3.67
N ASN A 72 -4.95 10.33 -3.30
CA ASN A 72 -5.41 9.90 -1.98
C ASN A 72 -4.34 9.05 -1.30
N CYS A 73 -4.17 9.21 -0.01
CA CYS A 73 -3.29 8.36 0.78
C CYS A 73 -3.92 8.02 2.13
N ILE A 74 -3.99 6.73 2.42
CA ILE A 74 -4.42 6.18 3.71
C ILE A 74 -3.22 5.48 4.33
N VAL A 75 -2.99 5.73 5.60
CA VAL A 75 -1.87 5.17 6.35
C VAL A 75 -2.33 4.28 7.49
N ALA A 76 -1.48 3.34 7.85
CA ALA A 76 -1.60 2.55 9.05
C ALA A 76 -0.61 3.08 10.09
N GLU A 77 -1.09 3.31 11.30
CA GLU A 77 -0.32 3.86 12.41
C GLU A 77 -0.34 2.90 13.59
N ASP A 78 0.83 2.61 14.12
CA ASP A 78 1.00 1.81 15.33
C ASP A 78 1.77 2.62 16.37
N GLN A 79 1.14 2.88 17.52
CA GLN A 79 1.73 3.63 18.64
C GLN A 79 2.38 4.96 18.21
N GLY A 80 1.68 5.73 17.38
CA GLY A 80 2.14 7.03 16.92
C GLY A 80 3.11 7.00 15.75
N ARG A 81 3.46 5.83 15.23
CA ARG A 81 4.34 5.67 14.07
C ARG A 81 3.55 5.17 12.86
N VAL A 82 3.71 5.84 11.73
CA VAL A 82 3.19 5.35 10.45
C VAL A 82 4.02 4.15 10.00
N ILE A 83 3.37 3.02 9.77
CA ILE A 83 4.03 1.73 9.49
C ILE A 83 3.66 1.17 8.12
N GLY A 84 2.76 1.80 7.42
CA GLY A 84 2.34 1.42 6.08
C GLY A 84 1.48 2.48 5.44
N ALA A 85 1.39 2.42 4.12
CA ALA A 85 0.59 3.34 3.33
C ALA A 85 0.04 2.65 2.09
N VAL A 86 -1.16 3.06 1.71
CA VAL A 86 -1.75 2.83 0.40
C VAL A 86 -2.07 4.19 -0.20
N TRP A 87 -1.69 4.41 -1.45
CA TRP A 87 -2.02 5.67 -2.12
C TRP A 87 -2.36 5.47 -3.57
N THR A 88 -3.06 6.44 -4.12
CA THR A 88 -3.55 6.42 -5.49
C THR A 88 -3.23 7.72 -6.18
N ARG A 89 -3.01 7.63 -7.48
CA ARG A 89 -2.88 8.75 -8.41
C ARG A 89 -3.36 8.33 -9.79
N ILE A 90 -3.81 9.30 -10.58
CA ILE A 90 -3.88 9.13 -12.03
C ILE A 90 -2.55 9.61 -12.58
N MET A 91 -1.70 8.67 -12.94
CA MET A 91 -0.33 8.90 -13.39
C MET A 91 0.04 7.91 -14.48
N ASN A 92 0.98 8.27 -15.32
CA ASN A 92 1.45 7.39 -16.40
C ASN A 92 2.51 6.40 -15.87
N ASP A 93 2.11 5.57 -14.93
CA ASP A 93 2.93 4.50 -14.34
C ASP A 93 2.70 3.16 -15.04
N TYR A 94 3.34 2.10 -14.54
CA TYR A 94 3.18 0.74 -15.08
C TYR A 94 1.75 0.21 -14.96
N GLY A 95 1.00 0.65 -13.96
CA GLY A 95 -0.39 0.25 -13.72
C GLY A 95 -1.43 1.12 -14.43
N HIS A 96 -1.00 2.11 -15.19
CA HIS A 96 -1.92 3.01 -15.89
C HIS A 96 -2.74 2.30 -16.95
N VAL A 97 -4.05 2.42 -16.90
CA VAL A 97 -4.98 1.86 -17.89
C VAL A 97 -5.72 2.97 -18.66
N ASP A 98 -6.14 4.02 -17.98
CA ASP A 98 -6.76 5.20 -18.58
C ASP A 98 -6.73 6.40 -17.61
N ASP A 99 -7.18 7.56 -18.06
CA ASP A 99 -7.14 8.81 -17.28
C ASP A 99 -8.29 8.96 -16.28
N GLU A 100 -9.16 7.97 -16.17
CA GLU A 100 -10.28 7.94 -15.21
C GLU A 100 -10.10 6.89 -14.11
N THR A 101 -9.02 6.12 -14.19
CA THR A 101 -8.73 5.00 -13.29
C THR A 101 -7.50 5.29 -12.44
N PRO A 102 -7.69 5.62 -11.14
CA PRO A 102 -6.55 5.77 -10.23
C PRO A 102 -5.75 4.48 -10.12
N SER A 103 -4.43 4.60 -10.16
CA SER A 103 -3.55 3.47 -9.90
C SER A 103 -3.04 3.46 -8.46
N PHE A 104 -2.92 2.24 -7.93
CA PHE A 104 -2.55 1.95 -6.54
C PHE A 104 -1.06 1.72 -6.37
N ALA A 105 -0.54 2.22 -5.26
CA ALA A 105 0.70 1.74 -4.64
C ALA A 105 0.43 1.43 -3.18
N ILE A 106 1.05 0.41 -2.64
CA ILE A 106 0.91 0.01 -1.24
C ILE A 106 2.21 -0.60 -0.74
N SER A 107 2.56 -0.28 0.49
CA SER A 107 3.61 -0.99 1.20
C SER A 107 3.45 -0.91 2.71
N LEU A 108 4.11 -1.84 3.39
CA LEU A 108 4.25 -1.90 4.84
C LEU A 108 5.73 -2.15 5.16
N TYR A 109 6.20 -1.65 6.28
CA TYR A 109 7.47 -2.12 6.82
C TYR A 109 7.42 -3.64 7.06
N LYS A 110 8.54 -4.32 6.84
CA LYS A 110 8.61 -5.79 6.84
C LYS A 110 8.00 -6.44 8.08
N GLU A 111 8.27 -5.88 9.25
CA GLU A 111 7.80 -6.41 10.54
C GLU A 111 6.28 -6.38 10.70
N TYR A 112 5.59 -5.62 9.85
CA TYR A 112 4.12 -5.50 9.87
C TYR A 112 3.42 -6.30 8.77
N ARG A 113 4.18 -6.96 7.90
CA ARG A 113 3.62 -7.77 6.80
C ARG A 113 3.04 -9.08 7.30
N GLY A 114 2.09 -9.63 6.53
CA GLY A 114 1.47 -10.93 6.83
C GLY A 114 0.50 -10.92 8.01
N LYS A 115 0.01 -9.77 8.42
CA LYS A 115 -0.89 -9.59 9.57
C LYS A 115 -2.28 -9.07 9.21
N GLY A 116 -2.58 -8.95 7.92
CA GLY A 116 -3.87 -8.45 7.42
C GLY A 116 -4.00 -6.94 7.31
N ILE A 117 -2.97 -6.17 7.67
CA ILE A 117 -2.98 -4.69 7.61
C ILE A 117 -3.09 -4.22 6.15
N GLY A 118 -2.34 -4.82 5.23
CA GLY A 118 -2.40 -4.49 3.81
C GLY A 118 -3.79 -4.69 3.21
N THR A 119 -4.45 -5.79 3.54
CA THR A 119 -5.83 -6.05 3.12
C THR A 119 -6.78 -4.97 3.61
N LYS A 120 -6.63 -4.54 4.86
CA LYS A 120 -7.45 -3.49 5.46
C LYS A 120 -7.22 -2.14 4.77
N LEU A 121 -5.98 -1.78 4.50
CA LEU A 121 -5.63 -0.57 3.74
C LEU A 121 -6.24 -0.59 2.34
N MET A 122 -6.14 -1.70 1.64
CA MET A 122 -6.72 -1.86 0.29
C MET A 122 -8.23 -1.66 0.30
N LYS A 123 -8.93 -2.30 1.22
CA LYS A 123 -10.40 -2.19 1.34
C LYS A 123 -10.84 -0.76 1.66
N GLU A 124 -10.14 -0.08 2.56
CA GLU A 124 -10.43 1.31 2.89
C GLU A 124 -10.23 2.24 1.70
N MET A 125 -9.17 2.06 0.93
CA MET A 125 -8.93 2.87 -0.26
C MET A 125 -9.97 2.59 -1.36
N LEU A 126 -10.32 1.33 -1.60
CA LEU A 126 -11.36 0.99 -2.57
C LEU A 126 -12.71 1.63 -2.20
N ALA A 127 -13.06 1.61 -0.92
CA ALA A 127 -14.28 2.27 -0.42
C ALA A 127 -14.23 3.79 -0.62
N LEU A 128 -13.09 4.42 -0.34
CA LEU A 128 -12.90 5.86 -0.53
C LEU A 128 -13.04 6.26 -2.01
N LEU A 129 -12.41 5.54 -2.92
CA LEU A 129 -12.50 5.80 -4.35
C LEU A 129 -13.93 5.64 -4.88
N LYS A 130 -14.63 4.61 -4.42
CA LYS A 130 -16.04 4.42 -4.75
C LYS A 130 -16.90 5.59 -4.28
N GLU A 131 -16.70 6.05 -3.06
CA GLU A 131 -17.39 7.21 -2.50
C GLU A 131 -17.10 8.49 -3.29
N GLN A 132 -15.89 8.63 -3.80
CA GLN A 132 -15.48 9.75 -4.65
C GLN A 132 -16.04 9.67 -6.08
N GLY A 133 -16.68 8.56 -6.46
CA GLY A 133 -17.34 8.40 -7.76
C GLY A 133 -16.49 7.73 -8.84
N TYR A 134 -15.32 7.19 -8.51
CA TYR A 134 -14.53 6.42 -9.47
C TYR A 134 -15.18 5.07 -9.73
N GLY A 135 -15.13 4.61 -10.99
CA GLY A 135 -15.71 3.33 -11.40
C GLY A 135 -14.71 2.18 -11.38
N THR A 136 -13.44 2.46 -11.44
CA THR A 136 -12.35 1.48 -11.52
C THR A 136 -11.10 1.96 -10.81
N ALA A 137 -10.28 1.00 -10.40
CA ALA A 137 -8.93 1.22 -9.89
C ALA A 137 -7.98 0.20 -10.50
N SER A 138 -6.70 0.55 -10.64
CA SER A 138 -5.71 -0.32 -11.26
C SER A 138 -4.43 -0.45 -10.43
N LEU A 139 -3.64 -1.45 -10.73
CA LEU A 139 -2.28 -1.62 -10.20
C LEU A 139 -1.45 -2.47 -11.16
N ALA A 140 -0.12 -2.36 -11.03
CA ALA A 140 0.82 -3.31 -11.59
C ALA A 140 1.49 -4.10 -10.45
N VAL A 141 1.73 -5.38 -10.67
CA VAL A 141 2.36 -6.23 -9.66
C VAL A 141 3.24 -7.28 -10.32
N GLN A 142 4.42 -7.52 -9.75
CA GLN A 142 5.29 -8.62 -10.16
C GLN A 142 4.57 -9.97 -9.95
N LYS A 143 4.61 -10.85 -10.96
CA LYS A 143 3.92 -12.15 -10.91
C LYS A 143 4.36 -13.01 -9.74
N ALA A 144 5.62 -12.92 -9.34
CA ALA A 144 6.18 -13.66 -8.22
C ALA A 144 5.88 -13.04 -6.85
N ASN A 145 5.26 -11.85 -6.80
CA ASN A 145 4.91 -11.19 -5.55
C ASN A 145 3.72 -11.89 -4.90
N TYR A 146 3.87 -12.28 -3.63
CA TYR A 146 2.78 -12.93 -2.87
C TYR A 146 1.54 -12.03 -2.71
N ALA A 147 1.68 -10.72 -2.86
CA ALA A 147 0.57 -9.77 -2.78
C ALA A 147 -0.48 -9.95 -3.89
N VAL A 148 -0.14 -10.63 -4.98
CA VAL A 148 -1.11 -10.96 -6.05
C VAL A 148 -2.36 -11.61 -5.49
N LYS A 149 -2.20 -12.56 -4.55
CA LYS A 149 -3.33 -13.23 -3.90
C LYS A 149 -4.20 -12.26 -3.11
N MET A 150 -3.58 -11.34 -2.38
CA MET A 150 -4.30 -10.30 -1.64
C MET A 150 -5.12 -9.41 -2.59
N TYR A 151 -4.52 -8.97 -3.70
CA TYR A 151 -5.21 -8.15 -4.68
C TYR A 151 -6.42 -8.86 -5.28
N LYS A 152 -6.28 -10.13 -5.66
CA LYS A 152 -7.40 -10.95 -6.14
C LYS A 152 -8.50 -11.07 -5.09
N ASN A 153 -8.15 -11.28 -3.83
CA ASN A 153 -9.10 -11.43 -2.74
C ASN A 153 -9.92 -10.16 -2.47
N VAL A 154 -9.37 -8.97 -2.74
CA VAL A 154 -10.10 -7.71 -2.58
C VAL A 154 -10.85 -7.26 -3.84
N GLY A 155 -10.76 -8.01 -4.94
CA GLY A 155 -11.57 -7.78 -6.14
C GLY A 155 -10.82 -7.39 -7.40
N PHE A 156 -9.48 -7.34 -7.39
CA PHE A 156 -8.69 -7.09 -8.59
C PHE A 156 -8.64 -8.32 -9.48
N LYS A 157 -8.72 -8.07 -10.79
CA LYS A 157 -8.60 -9.08 -11.84
C LYS A 157 -7.51 -8.69 -12.82
N THR A 158 -6.75 -9.67 -13.29
CA THR A 158 -5.74 -9.45 -14.32
C THR A 158 -6.40 -9.10 -15.65
N VAL A 159 -6.04 -7.96 -16.22
CA VAL A 159 -6.54 -7.50 -17.53
C VAL A 159 -5.46 -7.50 -18.60
N ASP A 160 -4.20 -7.47 -18.20
CA ASP A 160 -3.04 -7.54 -19.10
C ASP A 160 -1.85 -8.11 -18.37
N GLU A 161 -0.84 -8.58 -19.09
CA GLU A 161 0.39 -9.10 -18.52
C GLU A 161 1.55 -9.01 -19.51
N ASN A 162 2.75 -8.92 -18.97
CA ASN A 162 3.98 -9.14 -19.70
C ASN A 162 4.75 -10.33 -19.09
N ALA A 163 6.04 -10.50 -19.42
CA ALA A 163 6.82 -11.62 -18.88
C ALA A 163 6.94 -11.61 -17.35
N GLU A 164 6.93 -10.43 -16.71
CA GLU A 164 7.25 -10.26 -15.30
C GLU A 164 6.08 -9.75 -14.45
N GLU A 165 5.10 -9.04 -15.05
CA GLU A 165 4.06 -8.32 -14.32
C GLU A 165 2.65 -8.63 -14.80
N TYR A 166 1.70 -8.53 -13.85
CA TYR A 166 0.28 -8.40 -14.14
C TYR A 166 -0.13 -6.93 -14.05
N ILE A 167 -1.01 -6.51 -14.95
CA ILE A 167 -1.83 -5.31 -14.80
C ILE A 167 -3.20 -5.77 -14.33
N MET A 168 -3.64 -5.24 -13.20
CA MET A 168 -4.88 -5.66 -12.56
C MET A 168 -5.83 -4.48 -12.40
N VAL A 169 -7.12 -4.74 -12.51
CA VAL A 169 -8.20 -3.74 -12.37
C VAL A 169 -9.26 -4.26 -11.40
N CYS A 170 -9.76 -3.37 -10.59
CA CYS A 170 -10.90 -3.60 -9.70
C CYS A 170 -12.05 -2.69 -10.12
N GLU A 171 -13.24 -3.25 -10.31
CA GLU A 171 -14.48 -2.49 -10.47
C GLU A 171 -14.98 -2.06 -9.09
N LEU A 172 -15.37 -0.80 -8.99
CA LEU A 172 -15.79 -0.18 -7.72
C LEU A 172 -17.32 -0.09 -7.56
#